data_3b683f1a9f8d649a2b8242150f1616a0
#
_entry.id   3b683f1a9f8d649a2b8242150f1616a0
#
_cell.length_a   1.000
_cell.length_b   1.000
_cell.length_c   1.000
_cell.angle_alpha   90.00
_cell.angle_beta   90.00
_cell.angle_gamma   90.00
#
_symmetry.space_group_name_H-M   'P 1'
#
loop_
_entity.id
_entity.type
_entity.pdbx_description
1 polymer ?
#
loop_
_entity_poly.entity_id
_entity_poly.type
_entity_poly.pdbx_seq_one_letter_code
_entity_poly.pdbx_strand_id
1 'polypeptide(L)'
;MINYSEITPYIKKLAEKSCNNNNIQYDMYMQHNVKRGLRDLDGKGVVAGLTEVSCINSRKIDENGNEVSCKGELYYRGVNIFDLVSGFSHDSQSGFEEAVYLLLSSKLPTNDELKEFCEQLSDYRSLPPSFVRDMILKAPSKDMMNILSRCVLALYSYDENPDDISVSNVLRQALQLIAQFPLLAVYAYHSYQHYHKGESLFIHYPKKEYNTAENLLYILREDGNFTPTEARLLDLALVLHAEHGGGNNSTFTTHVVTSSGTDTYSAISAALGSLKGPRHGGANIKVVQMFDDMKASIDTTDDAQIKEYLENLLDKKAFDNAGLIYGMGHAVYSLSDPRAEILREYAKKLSEEKDMMDEYCLYRKVEKMAPEIIAEKRKMYKGVSANVDFYSGMVYRMLGLPNELYTPIFAVARIAGWSAHRIEEIQNAGKIIRPAYINVKDEVKYKPIDER
;
A
#
# COMPACT_ATOMS: atom_id res chain seq x y z
N MET A 1 26.67 -12.60 -26.12
CA MET A 1 25.62 -11.63 -25.66
C MET A 1 26.11 -10.94 -24.40
N ILE A 2 25.96 -9.62 -24.30
CA ILE A 2 26.30 -8.87 -23.08
C ILE A 2 25.30 -9.29 -21.98
N ASN A 3 25.80 -9.77 -20.85
CA ASN A 3 24.97 -10.02 -19.68
C ASN A 3 24.75 -8.70 -18.91
N TYR A 4 23.62 -8.05 -19.13
CA TYR A 4 23.30 -6.78 -18.49
C TYR A 4 23.14 -6.84 -16.96
N SER A 5 23.07 -8.06 -16.38
CA SER A 5 22.94 -8.26 -14.92
C SER A 5 24.32 -8.54 -14.27
N GLU A 6 25.40 -8.57 -15.02
CA GLU A 6 26.73 -8.89 -14.50
C GLU A 6 27.35 -7.70 -13.75
N ILE A 7 27.78 -7.96 -12.51
CA ILE A 7 28.56 -6.99 -11.73
C ILE A 7 30.03 -7.24 -12.05
N THR A 8 30.58 -6.44 -12.95
CA THR A 8 31.96 -6.55 -13.38
C THR A 8 32.94 -6.14 -12.27
N PRO A 9 34.24 -6.57 -12.35
CA PRO A 9 35.28 -6.12 -11.41
C PRO A 9 35.41 -4.58 -11.37
N TYR A 10 35.24 -3.91 -12.51
CA TYR A 10 35.23 -2.44 -12.55
C TYR A 10 34.08 -1.84 -11.73
N ILE A 11 32.85 -2.37 -11.87
CA ILE A 11 31.68 -1.92 -11.09
C ILE A 11 31.94 -2.11 -9.59
N LYS A 12 32.49 -3.25 -9.17
CA LYS A 12 32.85 -3.50 -7.75
C LYS A 12 33.82 -2.46 -7.23
N LYS A 13 34.92 -2.21 -7.97
CA LYS A 13 35.94 -1.20 -7.61
C LYS A 13 35.33 0.22 -7.51
N LEU A 14 34.43 0.60 -8.42
CA LEU A 14 33.78 1.89 -8.39
C LEU A 14 32.83 2.01 -7.21
N ALA A 15 32.08 0.96 -6.89
CA ALA A 15 31.17 0.89 -5.74
C ALA A 15 31.94 1.05 -4.41
N GLU A 16 33.06 0.34 -4.26
CA GLU A 16 33.95 0.48 -3.09
C GLU A 16 34.45 1.93 -2.90
N LYS A 17 34.91 2.56 -4.00
CA LYS A 17 35.30 3.98 -3.97
C LYS A 17 34.15 4.90 -3.56
N SER A 18 32.95 4.67 -4.06
CA SER A 18 31.75 5.44 -3.72
C SER A 18 31.42 5.31 -2.23
N CYS A 19 31.41 4.08 -1.70
CA CYS A 19 31.14 3.82 -0.29
C CYS A 19 32.19 4.47 0.64
N ASN A 20 33.48 4.34 0.29
CA ASN A 20 34.57 4.87 1.10
C ASN A 20 34.60 6.41 1.12
N ASN A 21 34.02 7.06 0.12
CA ASN A 21 33.94 8.52 0.02
C ASN A 21 32.63 9.10 0.57
N ASN A 22 31.76 8.28 1.18
CA ASN A 22 30.56 8.76 1.83
C ASN A 22 30.85 9.09 3.29
N ASN A 23 30.86 10.37 3.63
CA ASN A 23 31.19 10.87 4.97
C ASN A 23 29.98 11.33 5.79
N ILE A 24 28.74 11.09 5.30
CA ILE A 24 27.52 11.48 6.04
C ILE A 24 27.32 10.53 7.22
N GLN A 25 27.55 11.02 8.43
CA GLN A 25 27.37 10.30 9.68
C GLN A 25 26.00 10.59 10.32
N TYR A 26 25.56 9.68 11.18
CA TYR A 26 24.24 9.79 11.82
C TYR A 26 24.09 11.04 12.70
N ASP A 27 25.14 11.43 13.41
CA ASP A 27 25.19 12.59 14.29
C ASP A 27 25.06 13.91 13.54
N MET A 28 25.49 13.99 12.28
CA MET A 28 25.34 15.17 11.43
C MET A 28 23.87 15.58 11.24
N TYR A 29 22.94 14.61 11.21
CA TYR A 29 21.51 14.92 11.13
C TYR A 29 21.04 15.72 12.36
N MET A 30 21.54 15.39 13.54
CA MET A 30 21.25 16.12 14.78
C MET A 30 21.93 17.49 14.80
N GLN A 31 23.24 17.54 14.44
CA GLN A 31 24.02 18.78 14.40
C GLN A 31 23.38 19.83 13.48
N HIS A 32 22.87 19.41 12.35
CA HIS A 32 22.21 20.29 11.37
C HIS A 32 20.69 20.40 11.54
N ASN A 33 20.12 19.85 12.63
CA ASN A 33 18.67 19.82 12.89
C ASN A 33 17.84 19.26 11.71
N VAL A 34 18.38 18.26 11.00
CA VAL A 34 17.71 17.62 9.88
C VAL A 34 16.73 16.56 10.39
N LYS A 35 15.47 16.68 10.00
CA LYS A 35 14.41 15.71 10.33
C LYS A 35 14.51 14.48 9.43
N ARG A 36 15.21 13.46 9.91
CA ARG A 36 15.47 12.24 9.15
C ARG A 36 14.15 11.52 8.79
N GLY A 37 13.93 11.30 7.48
CA GLY A 37 12.66 10.77 6.99
C GLY A 37 11.47 11.69 7.23
N LEU A 38 11.70 13.01 7.31
CA LEU A 38 10.72 14.05 7.62
C LEU A 38 9.99 13.81 8.96
N ARG A 39 10.71 13.24 9.95
CA ARG A 39 10.21 13.03 11.32
C ARG A 39 11.15 13.58 12.36
N ASP A 40 10.58 14.13 13.40
CA ASP A 40 11.30 14.57 14.60
C ASP A 40 11.74 13.37 15.47
N LEU A 41 12.57 13.61 16.46
CA LEU A 41 13.07 12.57 17.39
C LEU A 41 11.94 11.92 18.20
N ASP A 42 10.89 12.66 18.49
CA ASP A 42 9.66 12.16 19.14
C ASP A 42 8.73 11.36 18.22
N GLY A 43 9.11 11.23 16.93
CA GLY A 43 8.35 10.55 15.90
C GLY A 43 7.26 11.41 15.23
N LYS A 44 7.12 12.70 15.59
CA LYS A 44 6.16 13.61 14.95
C LYS A 44 6.61 13.92 13.53
N GLY A 45 5.67 13.80 12.57
CA GLY A 45 5.93 14.14 11.16
C GLY A 45 6.07 15.64 10.96
N VAL A 46 6.93 16.03 10.01
CA VAL A 46 6.97 17.40 9.50
C VAL A 46 5.68 17.68 8.74
N VAL A 47 4.99 18.79 9.05
CA VAL A 47 3.82 19.23 8.30
C VAL A 47 4.28 19.76 6.94
N ALA A 48 3.98 19.00 5.89
CA ALA A 48 4.42 19.29 4.52
C ALA A 48 3.33 19.93 3.65
N GLY A 49 2.06 19.83 4.03
CA GLY A 49 0.94 20.36 3.25
C GLY A 49 -0.37 20.31 4.01
N LEU A 50 -1.43 20.75 3.35
CA LEU A 50 -2.82 20.68 3.81
C LEU A 50 -3.59 19.71 2.93
N THR A 51 -4.56 18.99 3.49
CA THR A 51 -5.45 18.08 2.75
C THR A 51 -6.83 18.02 3.35
N GLU A 52 -7.83 17.90 2.49
CA GLU A 52 -9.21 17.58 2.84
C GLU A 52 -9.57 16.14 2.48
N VAL A 53 -8.67 15.38 1.85
CA VAL A 53 -8.93 14.01 1.37
C VAL A 53 -9.14 13.05 2.54
N SER A 54 -8.27 13.12 3.54
CA SER A 54 -8.39 12.26 4.70
C SER A 54 -7.77 12.88 5.96
N CYS A 55 -8.23 12.41 7.12
CA CYS A 55 -7.68 12.78 8.40
C CYS A 55 -7.34 11.53 9.22
N ILE A 56 -6.14 11.53 9.82
CA ILE A 56 -5.64 10.44 10.65
C ILE A 56 -5.31 11.00 12.01
N ASN A 57 -6.06 10.59 13.04
CA ASN A 57 -5.86 11.03 14.42
C ASN A 57 -5.39 9.87 15.28
N SER A 58 -4.40 10.13 16.12
CA SER A 58 -3.91 9.21 17.16
C SER A 58 -3.61 9.92 18.46
N ARG A 59 -3.86 11.22 18.49
CA ARG A 59 -3.64 12.10 19.64
C ARG A 59 -4.78 13.08 19.77
N LYS A 60 -5.10 13.45 21.00
CA LYS A 60 -6.10 14.48 21.32
C LYS A 60 -5.55 15.40 22.40
N ILE A 61 -6.12 16.57 22.52
CA ILE A 61 -5.85 17.49 23.62
C ILE A 61 -6.74 17.08 24.81
N ASP A 62 -6.14 16.86 25.97
CA ASP A 62 -6.87 16.57 27.21
C ASP A 62 -7.45 17.86 27.83
N GLU A 63 -8.19 17.71 28.93
CA GLU A 63 -8.81 18.83 29.67
C GLU A 63 -7.77 19.82 30.22
N ASN A 64 -6.51 19.42 30.34
CA ASN A 64 -5.40 20.24 30.83
C ASN A 64 -4.60 20.90 29.70
N GLY A 65 -5.00 20.71 28.45
CA GLY A 65 -4.31 21.24 27.27
C GLY A 65 -3.09 20.41 26.83
N ASN A 66 -2.89 19.18 27.36
CA ASN A 66 -1.78 18.32 26.97
C ASN A 66 -2.18 17.41 25.80
N GLU A 67 -1.24 17.18 24.91
CA GLU A 67 -1.39 16.21 23.82
C GLU A 67 -1.23 14.77 24.35
N VAL A 68 -2.32 14.00 24.37
CA VAL A 68 -2.35 12.60 24.85
C VAL A 68 -2.71 11.64 23.73
N SER A 69 -2.17 10.41 23.78
CA SER A 69 -2.54 9.37 22.82
C SER A 69 -4.01 8.98 22.97
N CYS A 70 -4.70 8.81 21.85
CA CYS A 70 -6.06 8.30 21.78
C CYS A 70 -6.15 7.07 20.87
N LYS A 71 -7.31 6.40 20.84
CA LYS A 71 -7.60 5.39 19.82
C LYS A 71 -7.43 6.01 18.45
N GLY A 72 -6.90 5.23 17.52
CA GLY A 72 -6.73 5.67 16.14
C GLY A 72 -8.08 5.98 15.49
N GLU A 73 -8.12 7.06 14.74
CA GLU A 73 -9.27 7.46 13.94
C GLU A 73 -8.83 7.68 12.50
N LEU A 74 -9.68 7.32 11.57
CA LEU A 74 -9.50 7.54 10.13
C LEU A 74 -10.80 8.10 9.57
N TYR A 75 -10.68 9.20 8.82
CA TYR A 75 -11.77 9.85 8.14
C TYR A 75 -11.46 9.99 6.67
N TYR A 76 -12.40 9.64 5.80
CA TYR A 76 -12.38 9.95 4.37
C TYR A 76 -13.30 11.14 4.12
N ARG A 77 -12.77 12.26 3.66
CA ARG A 77 -13.53 13.49 3.44
C ARG A 77 -14.43 13.87 4.64
N GLY A 78 -13.95 13.66 5.86
CA GLY A 78 -14.68 13.95 7.09
C GLY A 78 -15.64 12.85 7.55
N VAL A 79 -15.86 11.79 6.78
CA VAL A 79 -16.67 10.62 7.17
C VAL A 79 -15.79 9.62 7.90
N ASN A 80 -16.20 9.22 9.12
CA ASN A 80 -15.48 8.24 9.93
C ASN A 80 -15.50 6.87 9.24
N ILE A 81 -14.37 6.16 9.22
CA ILE A 81 -14.24 4.87 8.53
C ILE A 81 -15.17 3.78 9.11
N PHE A 82 -15.45 3.82 10.43
CA PHE A 82 -16.41 2.89 11.03
C PHE A 82 -17.83 3.15 10.55
N ASP A 83 -18.23 4.43 10.45
CA ASP A 83 -19.55 4.82 9.97
C ASP A 83 -19.70 4.47 8.49
N LEU A 84 -18.67 4.74 7.69
CA LEU A 84 -18.65 4.38 6.26
C LEU A 84 -18.84 2.87 6.08
N VAL A 85 -18.05 2.05 6.79
CA VAL A 85 -18.14 0.58 6.71
C VAL A 85 -19.47 0.06 7.22
N SER A 86 -20.03 0.62 8.29
CA SER A 86 -21.33 0.19 8.80
C SER A 86 -22.46 0.58 7.85
N GLY A 87 -22.35 1.71 7.16
CA GLY A 87 -23.35 2.19 6.21
C GLY A 87 -23.55 1.22 5.03
N PHE A 88 -22.51 0.85 4.33
CA PHE A 88 -22.64 -0.08 3.19
C PHE A 88 -22.68 -1.57 3.60
N SER A 89 -22.42 -1.90 4.88
CA SER A 89 -22.48 -3.29 5.33
C SER A 89 -23.89 -3.89 5.33
N HIS A 90 -24.93 -3.08 5.29
CA HIS A 90 -26.31 -3.55 5.36
C HIS A 90 -26.99 -3.74 4.00
N ASP A 91 -26.82 -2.84 3.05
CA ASP A 91 -27.61 -2.82 1.82
C ASP A 91 -26.79 -2.64 0.52
N SER A 92 -25.56 -2.16 0.58
CA SER A 92 -24.75 -1.87 -0.61
C SER A 92 -23.79 -3.01 -0.93
N GLN A 93 -23.75 -3.40 -2.20
CA GLN A 93 -22.78 -4.37 -2.74
C GLN A 93 -21.52 -3.69 -3.31
N SER A 94 -21.41 -2.36 -3.23
CA SER A 94 -20.40 -1.53 -3.91
C SER A 94 -19.75 -0.53 -2.95
N GLY A 95 -19.28 -1.01 -1.79
CA GLY A 95 -18.67 -0.17 -0.78
C GLY A 95 -17.37 0.50 -1.26
N PHE A 96 -16.58 -0.17 -2.08
CA PHE A 96 -15.37 0.41 -2.66
C PHE A 96 -15.71 1.53 -3.64
N GLU A 97 -16.68 1.34 -4.52
CA GLU A 97 -17.13 2.37 -5.46
C GLU A 97 -17.69 3.58 -4.72
N GLU A 98 -18.45 3.39 -3.64
CA GLU A 98 -18.95 4.48 -2.80
C GLU A 98 -17.79 5.26 -2.14
N ALA A 99 -16.80 4.56 -1.59
CA ALA A 99 -15.62 5.17 -1.03
C ALA A 99 -14.79 5.93 -2.09
N VAL A 100 -14.65 5.39 -3.30
CA VAL A 100 -14.00 6.07 -4.43
C VAL A 100 -14.76 7.35 -4.80
N TYR A 101 -16.08 7.26 -4.91
CA TYR A 101 -16.92 8.45 -5.18
C TYR A 101 -16.71 9.52 -4.11
N LEU A 102 -16.78 9.15 -2.83
CA LEU A 102 -16.55 10.06 -1.71
C LEU A 102 -15.18 10.75 -1.80
N LEU A 103 -14.12 9.97 -2.01
CA LEU A 103 -12.76 10.49 -2.10
C LEU A 103 -12.57 11.49 -3.24
N LEU A 104 -13.18 11.22 -4.41
CA LEU A 104 -13.03 12.05 -5.62
C LEU A 104 -13.98 13.24 -5.63
N SER A 105 -15.25 13.09 -5.20
CA SER A 105 -16.28 14.13 -5.23
C SER A 105 -16.38 14.98 -3.96
N SER A 106 -15.78 14.52 -2.85
CA SER A 106 -15.87 15.12 -1.51
C SER A 106 -17.24 15.02 -0.84
N LYS A 107 -18.15 14.18 -1.37
CA LYS A 107 -19.49 13.95 -0.82
C LYS A 107 -19.89 12.50 -0.98
N LEU A 108 -20.72 11.98 -0.08
CA LEU A 108 -21.37 10.69 -0.25
C LEU A 108 -22.37 10.78 -1.42
N PRO A 109 -22.44 9.73 -2.27
CA PRO A 109 -23.39 9.69 -3.36
C PRO A 109 -24.82 9.44 -2.87
N THR A 110 -25.80 9.93 -3.60
CA THR A 110 -27.15 9.39 -3.57
C THR A 110 -27.18 8.02 -4.28
N ASN A 111 -28.28 7.25 -4.15
CA ASN A 111 -28.41 5.97 -4.85
C ASN A 111 -28.29 6.12 -6.37
N ASP A 112 -28.88 7.15 -6.95
CA ASP A 112 -28.81 7.39 -8.40
C ASP A 112 -27.40 7.78 -8.84
N GLU A 113 -26.69 8.63 -8.08
CA GLU A 113 -25.31 9.01 -8.35
C GLU A 113 -24.36 7.82 -8.23
N LEU A 114 -24.53 6.95 -7.21
CA LEU A 114 -23.71 5.75 -7.06
C LEU A 114 -23.92 4.78 -8.23
N LYS A 115 -25.17 4.61 -8.65
CA LYS A 115 -25.49 3.76 -9.80
C LYS A 115 -24.85 4.28 -11.08
N GLU A 116 -25.00 5.57 -11.39
CA GLU A 116 -24.36 6.21 -12.55
C GLU A 116 -22.84 6.07 -12.50
N PHE A 117 -22.27 6.25 -11.32
CA PHE A 117 -20.81 6.09 -11.09
C PHE A 117 -20.33 4.66 -11.33
N CYS A 118 -21.06 3.65 -10.84
CA CYS A 118 -20.74 2.24 -11.08
C CYS A 118 -20.84 1.89 -12.57
N GLU A 119 -21.86 2.40 -13.28
CA GLU A 119 -22.02 2.22 -14.73
C GLU A 119 -20.83 2.84 -15.47
N GLN A 120 -20.39 4.05 -15.11
CA GLN A 120 -19.23 4.70 -15.70
C GLN A 120 -17.93 3.92 -15.47
N LEU A 121 -17.69 3.42 -14.26
CA LEU A 121 -16.52 2.57 -13.97
C LEU A 121 -16.58 1.25 -14.76
N SER A 122 -17.78 0.67 -14.89
CA SER A 122 -17.98 -0.55 -15.66
C SER A 122 -17.63 -0.37 -17.14
N ASP A 123 -17.99 0.76 -17.73
CA ASP A 123 -17.65 1.07 -19.13
C ASP A 123 -16.15 1.27 -19.35
N TYR A 124 -15.41 1.71 -18.31
CA TYR A 124 -13.96 1.86 -18.34
C TYR A 124 -13.18 0.58 -18.03
N ARG A 125 -13.84 -0.52 -17.61
CA ARG A 125 -13.20 -1.82 -17.32
C ARG A 125 -12.77 -2.56 -18.58
N SER A 126 -12.00 -1.91 -19.43
CA SER A 126 -11.42 -2.52 -20.61
C SER A 126 -10.01 -1.97 -20.84
N LEU A 127 -9.18 -2.77 -21.49
CA LEU A 127 -7.84 -2.35 -21.90
C LEU A 127 -7.81 -2.10 -23.42
N PRO A 128 -6.92 -1.25 -23.92
CA PRO A 128 -6.82 -1.01 -25.36
C PRO A 128 -6.62 -2.30 -26.17
N PRO A 129 -7.04 -2.35 -27.43
CA PRO A 129 -6.85 -3.52 -28.28
C PRO A 129 -5.41 -4.01 -28.29
N SER A 130 -5.22 -5.32 -28.16
CA SER A 130 -3.91 -5.98 -28.09
C SER A 130 -3.02 -5.64 -26.91
N PHE A 131 -3.42 -4.75 -25.99
CA PHE A 131 -2.62 -4.30 -24.85
C PHE A 131 -2.14 -5.46 -23.97
N VAL A 132 -3.04 -6.40 -23.62
CA VAL A 132 -2.70 -7.57 -22.79
C VAL A 132 -1.60 -8.39 -23.47
N ARG A 133 -1.74 -8.69 -24.75
CA ARG A 133 -0.75 -9.44 -25.53
C ARG A 133 0.60 -8.72 -25.56
N ASP A 134 0.60 -7.44 -25.90
CA ASP A 134 1.81 -6.70 -26.24
C ASP A 134 2.55 -6.17 -25.01
N MET A 135 1.82 -5.75 -23.97
CA MET A 135 2.41 -5.10 -22.79
C MET A 135 2.57 -6.05 -21.59
N ILE A 136 1.71 -7.08 -21.48
CA ILE A 136 1.71 -8.00 -20.33
C ILE A 136 2.34 -9.34 -20.73
N LEU A 137 1.81 -10.02 -21.74
CA LEU A 137 2.22 -11.38 -22.10
C LEU A 137 3.60 -11.44 -22.77
N LYS A 138 3.97 -10.47 -23.61
CA LYS A 138 5.30 -10.44 -24.28
C LYS A 138 6.47 -10.12 -23.36
N ALA A 139 6.20 -9.52 -22.19
CA ALA A 139 7.24 -9.16 -21.24
C ALA A 139 6.85 -9.60 -19.80
N PRO A 140 6.71 -10.93 -19.56
CA PRO A 140 6.35 -11.44 -18.24
C PRO A 140 7.41 -11.06 -17.21
N SER A 141 6.98 -10.84 -15.96
CA SER A 141 7.87 -10.53 -14.84
C SER A 141 7.45 -11.36 -13.63
N LYS A 142 8.41 -11.66 -12.76
CA LYS A 142 8.14 -12.24 -11.42
C LYS A 142 7.60 -11.22 -10.43
N ASP A 143 7.54 -9.95 -10.80
CA ASP A 143 7.13 -8.83 -9.96
C ASP A 143 5.91 -8.13 -10.60
N MET A 144 4.74 -8.37 -10.01
CA MET A 144 3.47 -7.82 -10.49
C MET A 144 3.44 -6.29 -10.42
N MET A 145 4.05 -5.69 -9.40
CA MET A 145 4.11 -4.24 -9.27
C MET A 145 4.96 -3.59 -10.37
N ASN A 146 6.00 -4.29 -10.85
CA ASN A 146 6.77 -3.83 -12.01
C ASN A 146 5.90 -3.85 -13.28
N ILE A 147 5.09 -4.90 -13.48
CA ILE A 147 4.18 -4.96 -14.65
C ILE A 147 3.16 -3.84 -14.55
N LEU A 148 2.54 -3.63 -13.38
CA LEU A 148 1.57 -2.53 -13.18
C LEU A 148 2.19 -1.18 -13.58
N SER A 149 3.37 -0.84 -13.04
CA SER A 149 4.04 0.43 -13.34
C SER A 149 4.32 0.61 -14.84
N ARG A 150 4.80 -0.44 -15.51
CA ARG A 150 5.04 -0.41 -16.97
C ARG A 150 3.75 -0.22 -17.76
N CYS A 151 2.70 -0.93 -17.35
CA CYS A 151 1.40 -0.85 -18.02
C CYS A 151 0.78 0.53 -17.85
N VAL A 152 0.86 1.13 -16.67
CA VAL A 152 0.38 2.49 -16.43
C VAL A 152 1.10 3.49 -17.34
N LEU A 153 2.44 3.44 -17.40
CA LEU A 153 3.20 4.29 -18.32
C LEU A 153 2.89 4.04 -19.80
N ALA A 154 2.62 2.79 -20.18
CA ALA A 154 2.28 2.45 -21.55
C ALA A 154 0.89 2.98 -21.96
N LEU A 155 -0.07 3.06 -21.02
CA LEU A 155 -1.42 3.60 -21.26
C LEU A 155 -1.38 5.08 -21.70
N TYR A 156 -0.36 5.83 -21.30
CA TYR A 156 -0.10 7.19 -21.80
C TYR A 156 -0.15 7.26 -23.33
N SER A 157 0.43 6.27 -24.02
CA SER A 157 0.49 6.26 -25.50
C SER A 157 -0.84 5.93 -26.18
N TYR A 158 -1.86 5.53 -25.42
CA TYR A 158 -3.20 5.25 -25.90
C TYR A 158 -4.21 6.36 -25.56
N ASP A 159 -3.78 7.38 -24.82
CA ASP A 159 -4.59 8.56 -24.49
C ASP A 159 -4.32 9.67 -25.52
N GLU A 160 -5.37 10.25 -26.09
CA GLU A 160 -5.24 11.35 -27.05
C GLU A 160 -4.87 12.69 -26.38
N ASN A 161 -5.11 12.83 -25.08
CA ASN A 161 -4.85 14.02 -24.29
C ASN A 161 -4.08 13.69 -22.99
N PRO A 162 -2.93 13.01 -23.06
CA PRO A 162 -2.26 12.49 -21.87
C PRO A 162 -1.70 13.61 -20.97
N ASP A 163 -1.26 14.74 -21.55
CA ASP A 163 -0.61 15.86 -20.85
C ASP A 163 -1.59 16.96 -20.42
N ASP A 164 -2.89 16.84 -20.73
CA ASP A 164 -3.89 17.78 -20.23
C ASP A 164 -4.16 17.52 -18.74
N ILE A 165 -3.69 18.45 -17.90
CA ILE A 165 -3.84 18.43 -16.44
C ILE A 165 -5.08 19.20 -15.95
N SER A 166 -6.03 19.53 -16.83
CA SER A 166 -7.33 20.03 -16.36
C SER A 166 -8.00 19.01 -15.43
N VAL A 167 -8.73 19.50 -14.42
CA VAL A 167 -9.36 18.64 -13.43
C VAL A 167 -10.27 17.60 -14.07
N SER A 168 -11.02 17.98 -15.11
CA SER A 168 -11.91 17.08 -15.84
C SER A 168 -11.15 15.95 -16.54
N ASN A 169 -10.02 16.26 -17.20
CA ASN A 169 -9.21 15.24 -17.86
C ASN A 169 -8.50 14.32 -16.86
N VAL A 170 -7.93 14.90 -15.79
CA VAL A 170 -7.30 14.11 -14.72
C VAL A 170 -8.31 13.19 -14.04
N LEU A 171 -9.55 13.65 -13.81
CA LEU A 171 -10.62 12.81 -13.27
C LEU A 171 -10.98 11.66 -14.23
N ARG A 172 -11.10 11.94 -15.54
CA ARG A 172 -11.31 10.90 -16.56
C ARG A 172 -10.19 9.84 -16.51
N GLN A 173 -8.94 10.27 -16.52
CA GLN A 173 -7.77 9.38 -16.45
C GLN A 173 -7.76 8.57 -15.16
N ALA A 174 -8.09 9.20 -14.03
CA ALA A 174 -8.18 8.53 -12.74
C ALA A 174 -9.25 7.42 -12.74
N LEU A 175 -10.46 7.70 -13.22
CA LEU A 175 -11.55 6.72 -13.31
C LEU A 175 -11.19 5.54 -14.23
N GLN A 176 -10.55 5.82 -15.36
CA GLN A 176 -10.07 4.77 -16.26
C GLN A 176 -9.03 3.88 -15.57
N LEU A 177 -8.04 4.47 -14.92
CA LEU A 177 -7.01 3.71 -14.21
C LEU A 177 -7.59 2.92 -13.04
N ILE A 178 -8.50 3.50 -12.23
CA ILE A 178 -9.18 2.79 -11.14
C ILE A 178 -9.92 1.55 -11.66
N ALA A 179 -10.63 1.69 -12.78
CA ALA A 179 -11.36 0.59 -13.40
C ALA A 179 -10.44 -0.48 -14.02
N GLN A 180 -9.26 -0.10 -14.52
CA GLN A 180 -8.32 -0.98 -15.22
C GLN A 180 -7.33 -1.67 -14.28
N PHE A 181 -7.05 -1.14 -13.10
CA PHE A 181 -6.03 -1.70 -12.18
C PHE A 181 -6.30 -3.15 -11.79
N PRO A 182 -7.53 -3.61 -11.50
CA PRO A 182 -7.82 -5.02 -11.28
C PRO A 182 -7.40 -5.90 -12.44
N LEU A 183 -7.67 -5.47 -13.68
CA LEU A 183 -7.30 -6.19 -14.89
C LEU A 183 -5.79 -6.30 -15.05
N LEU A 184 -5.09 -5.17 -14.87
CA LEU A 184 -3.63 -5.11 -14.96
C LEU A 184 -2.97 -6.01 -13.92
N ALA A 185 -3.46 -6.02 -12.67
CA ALA A 185 -2.92 -6.83 -11.58
C ALA A 185 -3.11 -8.32 -11.85
N VAL A 186 -4.33 -8.73 -12.18
CA VAL A 186 -4.66 -10.15 -12.36
C VAL A 186 -4.06 -10.71 -13.64
N TYR A 187 -4.09 -9.99 -14.75
CA TYR A 187 -3.48 -10.46 -15.99
C TYR A 187 -1.94 -10.53 -15.91
N ALA A 188 -1.33 -9.64 -15.11
CA ALA A 188 0.09 -9.76 -14.78
C ALA A 188 0.38 -11.05 -14.02
N TYR A 189 -0.47 -11.41 -13.06
CA TYR A 189 -0.35 -12.66 -12.32
C TYR A 189 -0.55 -13.89 -13.21
N HIS A 190 -1.55 -13.92 -14.08
CA HIS A 190 -1.74 -15.02 -15.03
C HIS A 190 -0.57 -15.16 -16.00
N SER A 191 0.00 -14.05 -16.47
CA SER A 191 1.23 -14.05 -17.26
C SER A 191 2.40 -14.68 -16.49
N TYR A 192 2.57 -14.33 -15.21
CA TYR A 192 3.58 -14.92 -14.34
C TYR A 192 3.36 -16.43 -14.17
N GLN A 193 2.15 -16.88 -13.86
CA GLN A 193 1.82 -18.29 -13.71
C GLN A 193 2.13 -19.08 -14.96
N HIS A 194 1.74 -18.55 -16.13
CA HIS A 194 2.00 -19.21 -17.39
C HIS A 194 3.50 -19.31 -17.73
N TYR A 195 4.22 -18.19 -17.75
CA TYR A 195 5.60 -18.15 -18.24
C TYR A 195 6.66 -18.59 -17.22
N HIS A 196 6.38 -18.47 -15.93
CA HIS A 196 7.36 -18.79 -14.88
C HIS A 196 6.99 -20.01 -14.03
N LYS A 197 5.72 -20.42 -14.01
CA LYS A 197 5.25 -21.60 -13.27
C LYS A 197 4.83 -22.75 -14.19
N GLY A 198 4.60 -22.51 -15.49
CA GLY A 198 4.19 -23.52 -16.46
C GLY A 198 2.69 -23.84 -16.43
N GLU A 199 1.89 -23.00 -15.77
CA GLU A 199 0.43 -23.17 -15.67
C GLU A 199 -0.27 -22.79 -16.98
N SER A 200 -1.48 -23.28 -17.17
CA SER A 200 -2.31 -22.90 -18.32
C SER A 200 -2.69 -21.43 -18.27
N LEU A 201 -2.62 -20.75 -19.40
CA LEU A 201 -3.08 -19.37 -19.50
C LEU A 201 -4.58 -19.34 -19.74
N PHE A 202 -5.30 -18.66 -18.88
CA PHE A 202 -6.69 -18.25 -19.11
C PHE A 202 -6.85 -16.75 -18.89
N ILE A 203 -7.80 -16.14 -19.56
CA ILE A 203 -8.12 -14.72 -19.46
C ILE A 203 -9.64 -14.58 -19.43
N HIS A 204 -10.20 -14.23 -18.28
CA HIS A 204 -11.59 -13.85 -18.14
C HIS A 204 -11.74 -12.36 -18.40
N TYR A 205 -12.73 -11.99 -19.20
CA TYR A 205 -13.10 -10.59 -19.36
C TYR A 205 -14.04 -10.16 -18.23
N PRO A 206 -13.89 -8.93 -17.70
CA PRO A 206 -14.74 -8.45 -16.62
C PRO A 206 -16.21 -8.43 -17.03
N LYS A 207 -17.10 -8.63 -16.07
CA LYS A 207 -18.53 -8.54 -16.25
C LYS A 207 -19.04 -7.16 -15.86
N LYS A 208 -19.97 -6.62 -16.65
CA LYS A 208 -20.52 -5.28 -16.42
C LYS A 208 -21.35 -5.20 -15.15
N GLU A 209 -22.04 -6.28 -14.81
CA GLU A 209 -22.92 -6.39 -13.64
C GLU A 209 -22.15 -6.56 -12.31
N TYR A 210 -20.85 -6.86 -12.34
CA TYR A 210 -20.04 -7.06 -11.16
C TYR A 210 -19.35 -5.76 -10.71
N ASN A 211 -19.28 -5.55 -9.41
CA ASN A 211 -18.46 -4.50 -8.83
C ASN A 211 -16.94 -4.82 -8.94
N THR A 212 -16.09 -3.95 -8.41
CA THR A 212 -14.62 -4.12 -8.50
C THR A 212 -14.13 -5.37 -7.77
N ALA A 213 -14.64 -5.66 -6.57
CA ALA A 213 -14.24 -6.82 -5.79
C ALA A 213 -14.71 -8.14 -6.43
N GLU A 214 -15.96 -8.18 -6.90
CA GLU A 214 -16.53 -9.32 -7.61
C GLU A 214 -15.77 -9.61 -8.91
N ASN A 215 -15.49 -8.57 -9.70
CA ASN A 215 -14.70 -8.72 -10.92
C ASN A 215 -13.28 -9.21 -10.62
N LEU A 216 -12.64 -8.73 -9.55
CA LEU A 216 -11.30 -9.15 -9.18
C LEU A 216 -11.26 -10.66 -8.88
N LEU A 217 -12.23 -11.18 -8.10
CA LEU A 217 -12.35 -12.61 -7.81
C LEU A 217 -12.69 -13.41 -9.06
N TYR A 218 -13.64 -12.92 -9.86
CA TYR A 218 -14.08 -13.56 -11.10
C TYR A 218 -12.95 -13.74 -12.11
N ILE A 219 -12.18 -12.67 -12.38
CA ILE A 219 -11.11 -12.74 -13.38
C ILE A 219 -9.87 -13.49 -12.87
N LEU A 220 -9.69 -13.59 -11.55
CA LEU A 220 -8.57 -14.28 -10.93
C LEU A 220 -8.74 -15.81 -10.94
N ARG A 221 -9.96 -16.30 -10.70
CA ARG A 221 -10.23 -17.73 -10.54
C ARG A 221 -10.55 -18.38 -11.86
N GLU A 222 -9.99 -19.57 -12.12
CA GLU A 222 -10.19 -20.31 -13.37
C GLU A 222 -11.68 -20.61 -13.60
N ASP A 223 -12.39 -21.02 -12.56
CA ASP A 223 -13.83 -21.31 -12.61
C ASP A 223 -14.72 -20.06 -12.50
N GLY A 224 -14.13 -18.90 -12.20
CA GLY A 224 -14.84 -17.63 -12.01
C GLY A 224 -15.81 -17.60 -10.83
N ASN A 225 -15.77 -18.60 -9.92
CA ASN A 225 -16.70 -18.73 -8.82
C ASN A 225 -16.22 -17.99 -7.57
N PHE A 226 -17.15 -17.35 -6.87
CA PHE A 226 -16.93 -16.75 -5.56
C PHE A 226 -18.26 -16.71 -4.77
N THR A 227 -18.14 -16.63 -3.44
CA THR A 227 -19.30 -16.47 -2.57
C THR A 227 -19.58 -14.98 -2.32
N PRO A 228 -20.83 -14.59 -2.00
CA PRO A 228 -21.15 -13.21 -1.60
C PRO A 228 -20.29 -12.71 -0.42
N THR A 229 -20.00 -13.58 0.55
CA THR A 229 -19.14 -13.25 1.70
C THR A 229 -17.71 -12.93 1.26
N GLU A 230 -17.14 -13.70 0.35
CA GLU A 230 -15.80 -13.45 -0.20
C GLU A 230 -15.73 -12.11 -0.94
N ALA A 231 -16.70 -11.83 -1.80
CA ALA A 231 -16.76 -10.57 -2.54
C ALA A 231 -16.89 -9.37 -1.59
N ARG A 232 -17.79 -9.46 -0.60
CA ARG A 232 -18.00 -8.42 0.40
C ARG A 232 -16.76 -8.16 1.25
N LEU A 233 -16.04 -9.20 1.64
CA LEU A 233 -14.83 -9.04 2.44
C LEU A 233 -13.68 -8.43 1.64
N LEU A 234 -13.56 -8.80 0.37
CA LEU A 234 -12.59 -8.15 -0.53
C LEU A 234 -12.95 -6.69 -0.76
N ASP A 235 -14.23 -6.39 -0.99
CA ASP A 235 -14.73 -5.01 -1.13
C ASP A 235 -14.39 -4.16 0.10
N LEU A 236 -14.66 -4.68 1.30
CA LEU A 236 -14.26 -4.06 2.56
C LEU A 236 -12.74 -3.82 2.65
N ALA A 237 -11.94 -4.82 2.29
CA ALA A 237 -10.49 -4.67 2.31
C ALA A 237 -10.01 -3.58 1.35
N LEU A 238 -10.63 -3.45 0.16
CA LEU A 238 -10.36 -2.37 -0.78
C LEU A 238 -10.71 -1.00 -0.19
N VAL A 239 -11.86 -0.86 0.48
CA VAL A 239 -12.22 0.39 1.18
C VAL A 239 -11.17 0.79 2.20
N LEU A 240 -10.72 -0.14 3.06
CA LEU A 240 -9.77 0.13 4.13
C LEU A 240 -8.35 0.46 3.62
N HIS A 241 -8.02 0.04 2.41
CA HIS A 241 -6.75 0.35 1.76
C HIS A 241 -6.80 1.58 0.86
N ALA A 242 -7.98 2.11 0.52
CA ALA A 242 -8.17 3.17 -0.47
C ALA A 242 -7.38 4.45 -0.13
N GLU A 243 -7.33 4.82 1.15
CA GLU A 243 -6.64 6.05 1.56
C GLU A 243 -6.06 5.94 2.99
N HIS A 244 -4.94 6.64 3.24
CA HIS A 244 -4.31 6.72 4.56
C HIS A 244 -3.38 7.94 4.72
N GLY A 245 -3.86 9.10 4.36
CA GLY A 245 -3.22 10.39 4.60
C GLY A 245 -2.18 10.83 3.58
N GLY A 246 -2.12 12.14 3.37
CA GLY A 246 -1.20 12.79 2.42
C GLY A 246 0.29 12.58 2.72
N GLY A 247 0.64 12.30 3.97
CA GLY A 247 2.02 11.99 4.40
C GLY A 247 2.45 10.53 4.19
N ASN A 248 1.56 9.65 3.72
CA ASN A 248 1.94 8.29 3.32
C ASN A 248 2.96 8.35 2.18
N ASN A 249 3.98 7.48 2.18
CA ASN A 249 5.12 7.61 1.26
C ASN A 249 4.70 7.65 -0.21
N SER A 250 3.80 6.79 -0.65
CA SER A 250 3.32 6.79 -2.04
C SER A 250 2.39 7.98 -2.35
N THR A 251 1.57 8.41 -1.39
CA THR A 251 0.73 9.60 -1.52
C THR A 251 1.59 10.87 -1.57
N PHE A 252 2.59 10.99 -0.70
CA PHE A 252 3.53 12.12 -0.74
C PHE A 252 4.33 12.14 -2.06
N THR A 253 4.72 10.98 -2.58
CA THR A 253 5.32 10.87 -3.92
C THR A 253 4.37 11.40 -4.99
N THR A 254 3.07 11.11 -4.91
CA THR A 254 2.05 11.64 -5.81
C THR A 254 2.01 13.17 -5.74
N HIS A 255 2.01 13.77 -4.55
CA HIS A 255 2.08 15.22 -4.38
C HIS A 255 3.35 15.80 -5.02
N VAL A 256 4.53 15.25 -4.70
CA VAL A 256 5.82 15.73 -5.20
C VAL A 256 5.83 15.73 -6.73
N VAL A 257 5.43 14.61 -7.34
CA VAL A 257 5.47 14.45 -8.80
C VAL A 257 4.38 15.30 -9.47
N THR A 258 3.18 15.37 -8.91
CA THR A 258 2.10 16.23 -9.40
C THR A 258 2.47 17.69 -9.36
N SER A 259 3.17 18.17 -8.33
CA SER A 259 3.59 19.57 -8.18
C SER A 259 4.53 20.06 -9.30
N SER A 260 5.15 19.13 -10.04
CA SER A 260 5.95 19.45 -11.22
C SER A 260 5.13 19.74 -12.48
N GLY A 261 3.81 19.50 -12.46
CA GLY A 261 2.93 19.68 -13.60
C GLY A 261 2.93 18.51 -14.60
N THR A 262 3.42 17.33 -14.21
CA THR A 262 3.47 16.15 -15.10
C THR A 262 2.09 15.49 -15.27
N ASP A 263 2.01 14.57 -16.24
CA ASP A 263 0.84 13.77 -16.56
C ASP A 263 0.41 12.81 -15.45
N THR A 264 -0.82 12.28 -15.55
CA THR A 264 -1.39 11.35 -14.56
C THR A 264 -0.68 10.00 -14.53
N TYR A 265 -0.30 9.46 -15.68
CA TYR A 265 0.33 8.15 -15.79
C TYR A 265 1.70 8.14 -15.11
N SER A 266 2.50 9.20 -15.31
CA SER A 266 3.79 9.39 -14.64
C SER A 266 3.62 9.53 -13.13
N ALA A 267 2.65 10.29 -12.64
CA ALA A 267 2.40 10.48 -11.22
C ALA A 267 1.97 9.17 -10.53
N ILE A 268 1.04 8.43 -11.13
CA ILE A 268 0.57 7.13 -10.60
C ILE A 268 1.67 6.07 -10.70
N SER A 269 2.47 6.03 -11.76
CA SER A 269 3.60 5.11 -11.86
C SER A 269 4.67 5.38 -10.79
N ALA A 270 4.93 6.63 -10.45
CA ALA A 270 5.83 7.01 -9.36
C ALA A 270 5.28 6.55 -7.99
N ALA A 271 3.97 6.69 -7.76
CA ALA A 271 3.30 6.19 -6.56
C ALA A 271 3.40 4.65 -6.44
N LEU A 272 3.22 3.93 -7.55
CA LEU A 272 3.43 2.47 -7.63
C LEU A 272 4.87 2.09 -7.29
N GLY A 273 5.86 2.82 -7.80
CA GLY A 273 7.27 2.63 -7.47
C GLY A 273 7.57 2.80 -5.98
N SER A 274 6.93 3.77 -5.34
CA SER A 274 7.00 3.97 -3.89
C SER A 274 6.34 2.82 -3.12
N LEU A 275 5.11 2.43 -3.50
CA LEU A 275 4.38 1.35 -2.84
C LEU A 275 5.07 -0.01 -2.98
N LYS A 276 5.72 -0.28 -4.11
CA LYS A 276 6.48 -1.50 -4.36
C LYS A 276 7.59 -1.76 -3.34
N GLY A 277 8.14 -0.71 -2.74
CA GLY A 277 9.24 -0.82 -1.79
C GLY A 277 8.90 -1.72 -0.59
N PRO A 278 9.81 -2.64 -0.18
CA PRO A 278 9.53 -3.62 0.88
C PRO A 278 9.28 -2.97 2.26
N ARG A 279 9.68 -1.71 2.44
CA ARG A 279 9.41 -0.93 3.67
C ARG A 279 8.06 -0.23 3.65
N HIS A 280 7.32 -0.33 2.53
CA HIS A 280 6.00 0.28 2.37
C HIS A 280 4.94 -0.77 2.09
N GLY A 281 4.78 -1.26 0.86
CA GLY A 281 3.71 -2.20 0.51
C GLY A 281 4.01 -3.68 0.76
N GLY A 282 5.22 -4.04 1.21
CA GLY A 282 5.59 -5.44 1.45
C GLY A 282 5.30 -5.97 2.85
N ALA A 283 4.67 -5.19 3.72
CA ALA A 283 4.53 -5.55 5.13
C ALA A 283 3.57 -6.73 5.35
N ASN A 284 2.43 -6.79 4.65
CA ASN A 284 1.47 -7.87 4.83
C ASN A 284 1.99 -9.25 4.39
N ILE A 285 2.79 -9.32 3.32
CA ILE A 285 3.45 -10.57 2.91
C ILE A 285 4.39 -11.05 4.01
N LYS A 286 5.14 -10.13 4.63
CA LYS A 286 6.03 -10.45 5.73
C LYS A 286 5.29 -10.96 6.97
N VAL A 287 4.11 -10.42 7.26
CA VAL A 287 3.24 -10.94 8.34
C VAL A 287 2.89 -12.40 8.06
N VAL A 288 2.37 -12.70 6.87
CA VAL A 288 1.98 -14.07 6.51
C VAL A 288 3.17 -15.03 6.58
N GLN A 289 4.32 -14.65 6.03
CA GLN A 289 5.54 -15.45 6.09
C GLN A 289 6.05 -15.68 7.51
N MET A 290 5.95 -14.70 8.39
CA MET A 290 6.29 -14.82 9.82
C MET A 290 5.37 -15.82 10.52
N PHE A 291 4.07 -15.79 10.26
CA PHE A 291 3.13 -16.76 10.83
C PHE A 291 3.35 -18.17 10.27
N ASP A 292 3.74 -18.31 9.01
CA ASP A 292 4.09 -19.60 8.41
C ASP A 292 5.36 -20.19 9.04
N ASP A 293 6.39 -19.36 9.23
CA ASP A 293 7.62 -19.75 9.93
C ASP A 293 7.33 -20.14 11.39
N MET A 294 6.48 -19.38 12.07
CA MET A 294 6.04 -19.71 13.44
C MET A 294 5.36 -21.08 13.49
N LYS A 295 4.38 -21.32 12.61
CA LYS A 295 3.65 -22.62 12.55
C LYS A 295 4.56 -23.80 12.21
N ALA A 296 5.63 -23.57 11.47
CA ALA A 296 6.61 -24.61 11.12
C ALA A 296 7.63 -24.86 12.23
N SER A 297 7.85 -23.89 13.13
CA SER A 297 8.96 -23.91 14.10
C SER A 297 8.54 -24.30 15.53
N ILE A 298 7.29 -24.06 15.90
CA ILE A 298 6.81 -24.24 17.28
C ILE A 298 5.40 -24.84 17.35
N ASP A 299 5.04 -25.34 18.53
CA ASP A 299 3.64 -25.69 18.84
C ASP A 299 2.85 -24.41 19.14
N THR A 300 2.00 -24.00 18.19
CA THR A 300 1.19 -22.78 18.29
C THR A 300 0.00 -22.87 19.25
N THR A 301 -0.21 -24.03 19.89
CA THR A 301 -1.18 -24.19 20.98
C THR A 301 -0.57 -23.78 22.32
N ASP A 302 0.75 -23.83 22.45
CA ASP A 302 1.51 -23.48 23.66
C ASP A 302 1.88 -21.99 23.69
N ASP A 303 1.24 -21.25 24.58
CA ASP A 303 1.47 -19.81 24.76
C ASP A 303 2.91 -19.48 25.19
N ALA A 304 3.61 -20.38 25.88
CA ALA A 304 5.01 -20.16 26.27
C ALA A 304 5.95 -20.23 25.06
N GLN A 305 5.73 -21.18 24.15
CA GLN A 305 6.49 -21.27 22.90
C GLN A 305 6.21 -20.08 21.98
N ILE A 306 4.96 -19.62 21.89
CA ILE A 306 4.63 -18.41 21.13
C ILE A 306 5.40 -17.21 21.70
N LYS A 307 5.40 -17.03 23.02
CA LYS A 307 6.12 -15.92 23.66
C LYS A 307 7.62 -15.98 23.36
N GLU A 308 8.24 -17.14 23.52
CA GLU A 308 9.67 -17.35 23.23
C GLU A 308 9.99 -17.05 21.76
N TYR A 309 9.16 -17.49 20.83
CA TYR A 309 9.33 -17.20 19.40
C TYR A 309 9.28 -15.70 19.11
N LEU A 310 8.32 -14.96 19.72
CA LEU A 310 8.22 -13.50 19.56
C LEU A 310 9.44 -12.78 20.16
N GLU A 311 9.98 -13.24 21.28
CA GLU A 311 11.23 -12.74 21.85
C GLU A 311 12.42 -12.99 20.92
N ASN A 312 12.52 -14.20 20.34
CA ASN A 312 13.56 -14.57 19.38
C ASN A 312 13.49 -13.74 18.09
N LEU A 313 12.28 -13.36 17.61
CA LEU A 313 12.14 -12.40 16.51
C LEU A 313 12.82 -11.08 16.84
N LEU A 314 12.55 -10.49 18.02
CA LEU A 314 13.12 -9.22 18.43
C LEU A 314 14.63 -9.30 18.68
N ASP A 315 15.13 -10.46 19.11
CA ASP A 315 16.54 -10.74 19.33
C ASP A 315 17.30 -11.10 18.03
N LYS A 316 16.61 -11.07 16.87
CA LYS A 316 17.17 -11.42 15.56
C LYS A 316 17.65 -12.87 15.47
N LYS A 317 16.90 -13.80 16.05
CA LYS A 317 17.23 -15.23 16.10
C LYS A 317 16.20 -16.12 15.40
N ALA A 318 15.11 -15.54 14.90
CA ALA A 318 14.04 -16.26 14.22
C ALA A 318 13.63 -15.57 12.92
N PHE A 319 12.99 -16.31 12.03
CA PHE A 319 12.49 -15.88 10.74
C PHE A 319 13.61 -15.25 9.88
N ASP A 320 13.47 -13.96 9.52
CA ASP A 320 14.44 -13.25 8.65
C ASP A 320 15.50 -12.44 9.40
N ASN A 321 15.59 -12.62 10.70
CA ASN A 321 16.57 -11.95 11.58
C ASN A 321 16.53 -10.40 11.53
N ALA A 322 15.42 -9.81 11.06
CA ALA A 322 15.27 -8.36 11.00
C ALA A 322 15.06 -7.71 12.38
N GLY A 323 14.65 -8.49 13.37
CA GLY A 323 14.35 -8.01 14.71
C GLY A 323 12.98 -7.33 14.80
N LEU A 324 12.01 -7.75 14.00
CA LEU A 324 10.68 -7.15 13.92
C LEU A 324 9.60 -8.22 14.12
N ILE A 325 8.54 -7.87 14.83
CA ILE A 325 7.26 -8.59 14.78
C ILE A 325 6.43 -7.85 13.74
N TYR A 326 6.33 -8.43 12.54
CA TYR A 326 5.66 -7.78 11.41
C TYR A 326 4.16 -7.59 11.68
N GLY A 327 3.62 -6.49 11.19
CA GLY A 327 2.23 -6.10 11.45
C GLY A 327 2.00 -5.44 12.81
N MET A 328 3.01 -5.38 13.67
CA MET A 328 2.94 -4.70 14.97
C MET A 328 3.65 -3.35 14.94
N GLY A 329 2.92 -2.31 15.37
CA GLY A 329 3.38 -0.92 15.35
C GLY A 329 2.99 -0.18 14.07
N HIS A 330 2.84 1.13 14.20
CA HIS A 330 2.45 2.04 13.13
C HIS A 330 3.16 3.39 13.29
N ALA A 331 3.41 4.07 12.18
CA ALA A 331 4.07 5.38 12.18
C ALA A 331 3.25 6.47 12.90
N VAL A 332 1.91 6.32 12.93
CA VAL A 332 0.97 7.27 13.52
C VAL A 332 0.26 6.64 14.72
N TYR A 333 -0.40 5.50 14.55
CA TYR A 333 -1.21 4.87 15.58
C TYR A 333 -0.35 4.17 16.64
N SER A 334 -0.63 4.43 17.91
CA SER A 334 0.03 3.78 19.04
C SER A 334 -0.89 2.87 19.85
N LEU A 335 -2.18 3.19 19.95
CA LEU A 335 -3.15 2.42 20.75
C LEU A 335 -3.98 1.47 19.90
N SER A 336 -4.43 1.91 18.73
CA SER A 336 -5.18 1.04 17.79
C SER A 336 -5.10 1.61 16.37
N ASP A 337 -5.19 0.74 15.36
CA ASP A 337 -5.44 1.10 13.96
C ASP A 337 -6.90 0.72 13.65
N PRO A 338 -7.79 1.67 13.31
CA PRO A 338 -9.20 1.41 13.07
C PRO A 338 -9.43 0.40 11.95
N ARG A 339 -8.53 0.34 10.96
CA ARG A 339 -8.59 -0.61 9.86
C ARG A 339 -8.32 -2.04 10.32
N ALA A 340 -7.34 -2.22 11.23
CA ALA A 340 -7.05 -3.52 11.83
C ALA A 340 -8.21 -3.98 12.72
N GLU A 341 -8.84 -3.07 13.48
CA GLU A 341 -10.02 -3.39 14.29
C GLU A 341 -11.17 -3.89 13.42
N ILE A 342 -11.47 -3.19 12.33
CA ILE A 342 -12.52 -3.59 11.38
C ILE A 342 -12.19 -4.95 10.73
N LEU A 343 -11.00 -5.11 10.16
CA LEU A 343 -10.61 -6.37 9.52
C LEU A 343 -10.65 -7.55 10.49
N ARG A 344 -10.26 -7.36 11.75
CA ARG A 344 -10.32 -8.37 12.78
C ARG A 344 -11.72 -8.95 12.98
N GLU A 345 -12.74 -8.09 13.05
CA GLU A 345 -14.14 -8.51 13.22
C GLU A 345 -14.64 -9.34 12.01
N TYR A 346 -14.30 -8.89 10.81
CA TYR A 346 -14.68 -9.59 9.59
C TYR A 346 -13.84 -10.86 9.34
N ALA A 347 -12.56 -10.86 9.71
CA ALA A 347 -11.70 -12.03 9.64
C ALA A 347 -12.22 -13.17 10.53
N LYS A 348 -12.80 -12.85 11.70
CA LYS A 348 -13.44 -13.84 12.56
C LYS A 348 -14.58 -14.57 11.84
N LYS A 349 -15.50 -13.80 11.24
CA LYS A 349 -16.65 -14.36 10.52
C LYS A 349 -16.23 -15.28 9.36
N LEU A 350 -15.25 -14.84 8.57
CA LEU A 350 -14.75 -15.65 7.47
C LEU A 350 -14.00 -16.90 7.97
N SER A 351 -13.27 -16.80 9.10
CA SER A 351 -12.57 -17.94 9.69
C SER A 351 -13.56 -19.04 10.15
N GLU A 352 -14.73 -18.64 10.66
CA GLU A 352 -15.80 -19.56 11.01
C GLU A 352 -16.37 -20.27 9.76
N GLU A 353 -16.56 -19.55 8.65
CA GLU A 353 -17.06 -20.12 7.38
C GLU A 353 -16.05 -21.04 6.66
N LYS A 354 -14.75 -20.76 6.84
CA LYS A 354 -13.65 -21.48 6.16
C LYS A 354 -12.97 -22.56 7.02
N ASP A 355 -13.46 -22.85 8.23
CA ASP A 355 -12.82 -23.75 9.20
C ASP A 355 -11.36 -23.36 9.53
N MET A 356 -11.07 -22.06 9.60
CA MET A 356 -9.74 -21.50 9.87
C MET A 356 -9.66 -20.78 11.23
N MET A 357 -10.50 -21.18 12.20
CA MET A 357 -10.53 -20.54 13.52
C MET A 357 -9.23 -20.71 14.30
N ASP A 358 -8.49 -21.81 14.12
CA ASP A 358 -7.20 -22.02 14.79
C ASP A 358 -6.18 -20.95 14.35
N GLU A 359 -6.16 -20.62 13.06
CA GLU A 359 -5.31 -19.55 12.54
C GLU A 359 -5.73 -18.18 13.08
N TYR A 360 -7.02 -17.88 13.09
CA TYR A 360 -7.54 -16.66 13.71
C TYR A 360 -7.15 -16.56 15.19
N CYS A 361 -7.30 -17.63 15.95
CA CYS A 361 -6.91 -17.68 17.37
C CYS A 361 -5.41 -17.42 17.56
N LEU A 362 -4.55 -17.97 16.70
CA LEU A 362 -3.11 -17.69 16.72
C LEU A 362 -2.81 -16.21 16.51
N TYR A 363 -3.44 -15.57 15.50
CA TYR A 363 -3.30 -14.12 15.28
C TYR A 363 -3.74 -13.33 16.50
N ARG A 364 -4.85 -13.72 17.15
CA ARG A 364 -5.33 -13.07 18.38
C ARG A 364 -4.37 -13.21 19.56
N LYS A 365 -3.73 -14.39 19.73
CA LYS A 365 -2.70 -14.59 20.75
C LYS A 365 -1.50 -13.68 20.53
N VAL A 366 -0.98 -13.64 19.29
CA VAL A 366 0.16 -12.78 18.94
C VAL A 366 -0.19 -11.30 19.10
N GLU A 367 -1.36 -10.83 18.64
CA GLU A 367 -1.84 -9.45 18.83
C GLU A 367 -1.85 -9.04 20.31
N LYS A 368 -2.22 -9.95 21.19
CA LYS A 368 -2.28 -9.69 22.64
C LYS A 368 -0.89 -9.68 23.29
N MET A 369 -0.01 -10.62 22.92
CA MET A 369 1.30 -10.79 23.58
C MET A 369 2.36 -9.82 23.06
N ALA A 370 2.36 -9.53 21.74
CA ALA A 370 3.42 -8.76 21.11
C ALA A 370 3.63 -7.35 21.68
N PRO A 371 2.59 -6.56 22.04
CA PRO A 371 2.79 -5.23 22.61
C PRO A 371 3.62 -5.23 23.90
N GLU A 372 3.36 -6.17 24.82
CA GLU A 372 4.07 -6.29 26.10
C GLU A 372 5.54 -6.68 25.86
N ILE A 373 5.78 -7.67 25.00
CA ILE A 373 7.12 -8.14 24.66
C ILE A 373 7.95 -7.04 23.98
N ILE A 374 7.33 -6.30 23.06
CA ILE A 374 7.99 -5.16 22.41
C ILE A 374 8.32 -4.06 23.41
N ALA A 375 7.38 -3.73 24.31
CA ALA A 375 7.58 -2.72 25.33
C ALA A 375 8.76 -3.08 26.25
N GLU A 376 8.83 -4.31 26.73
CA GLU A 376 9.92 -4.80 27.58
C GLU A 376 11.27 -4.79 26.85
N LYS A 377 11.34 -5.39 25.67
CA LYS A 377 12.58 -5.56 24.90
C LYS A 377 13.14 -4.25 24.33
N ARG A 378 12.26 -3.34 23.89
CA ARG A 378 12.63 -2.08 23.22
C ARG A 378 12.59 -0.87 24.14
N LYS A 379 12.18 -1.03 25.40
CA LYS A 379 11.94 0.07 26.36
C LYS A 379 11.02 1.16 25.76
N MET A 380 10.01 0.73 24.99
CA MET A 380 9.07 1.60 24.33
C MET A 380 7.74 1.61 25.10
N TYR A 381 7.46 2.73 25.73
CA TYR A 381 6.25 2.90 26.55
C TYR A 381 5.11 3.62 25.81
N LYS A 382 5.28 3.89 24.51
CA LYS A 382 4.28 4.63 23.70
C LYS A 382 3.05 3.82 23.30
N GLY A 383 3.01 2.54 23.63
CA GLY A 383 2.03 1.61 23.10
C GLY A 383 2.39 1.11 21.69
N VAL A 384 2.04 -0.12 21.40
CA VAL A 384 2.20 -0.78 20.10
C VAL A 384 0.92 -1.51 19.80
N SER A 385 0.34 -1.30 18.63
CA SER A 385 -0.90 -1.97 18.19
C SER A 385 -0.67 -2.69 16.86
N ALA A 386 -1.52 -3.66 16.57
CA ALA A 386 -1.61 -4.25 15.24
C ALA A 386 -2.01 -3.17 14.23
N ASN A 387 -1.36 -3.15 13.07
CA ASN A 387 -1.73 -2.30 11.95
C ASN A 387 -2.55 -3.09 10.91
N VAL A 388 -2.99 -2.42 9.83
CA VAL A 388 -3.83 -3.04 8.80
C VAL A 388 -3.19 -4.29 8.19
N ASP A 389 -1.86 -4.32 8.04
CA ASP A 389 -1.14 -5.43 7.42
C ASP A 389 -1.18 -6.71 8.26
N PHE A 390 -1.39 -6.58 9.57
CA PHE A 390 -1.49 -7.73 10.47
C PHE A 390 -2.66 -8.66 10.10
N TYR A 391 -3.83 -8.11 9.77
CA TYR A 391 -5.01 -8.90 9.41
C TYR A 391 -5.25 -9.03 7.91
N SER A 392 -4.80 -8.07 7.08
CA SER A 392 -5.09 -8.11 5.64
C SER A 392 -4.49 -9.32 4.95
N GLY A 393 -3.28 -9.75 5.34
CA GLY A 393 -2.66 -10.94 4.80
C GLY A 393 -3.44 -12.22 5.13
N MET A 394 -3.95 -12.33 6.36
CA MET A 394 -4.82 -13.44 6.77
C MET A 394 -6.13 -13.46 5.95
N VAL A 395 -6.78 -12.31 5.81
CA VAL A 395 -7.99 -12.17 4.98
C VAL A 395 -7.73 -12.60 3.54
N TYR A 396 -6.64 -12.14 2.94
CA TYR A 396 -6.27 -12.50 1.57
C TYR A 396 -6.01 -14.00 1.42
N ARG A 397 -5.37 -14.63 2.41
CA ARG A 397 -5.18 -16.08 2.44
C ARG A 397 -6.52 -16.84 2.49
N MET A 398 -7.45 -16.42 3.34
CA MET A 398 -8.78 -17.03 3.44
C MET A 398 -9.61 -16.87 2.14
N LEU A 399 -9.37 -15.80 1.39
CA LEU A 399 -9.95 -15.57 0.06
C LEU A 399 -9.24 -16.37 -1.05
N GLY A 400 -8.18 -17.11 -0.73
CA GLY A 400 -7.39 -17.86 -1.71
C GLY A 400 -6.59 -16.96 -2.67
N LEU A 401 -6.31 -15.72 -2.27
CA LEU A 401 -5.51 -14.81 -3.07
C LEU A 401 -4.03 -15.21 -3.02
N PRO A 402 -3.32 -15.26 -4.14
CA PRO A 402 -1.90 -15.57 -4.16
C PRO A 402 -1.06 -14.43 -3.57
N ASN A 403 0.04 -14.79 -2.89
CA ASN A 403 0.92 -13.82 -2.22
C ASN A 403 1.46 -12.74 -3.18
N GLU A 404 1.67 -13.10 -4.45
CA GLU A 404 2.13 -12.19 -5.51
C GLU A 404 1.16 -11.04 -5.78
N LEU A 405 -0.11 -11.19 -5.42
CA LEU A 405 -1.15 -10.18 -5.60
C LEU A 405 -1.40 -9.31 -4.36
N TYR A 406 -0.80 -9.55 -3.20
CA TYR A 406 -1.09 -8.79 -1.98
C TYR A 406 -0.78 -7.30 -2.14
N THR A 407 0.42 -6.95 -2.58
CA THR A 407 0.79 -5.54 -2.86
C THR A 407 0.03 -4.96 -4.07
N PRO A 408 -0.16 -5.69 -5.20
CA PRO A 408 -1.04 -5.25 -6.29
C PRO A 408 -2.47 -4.95 -5.86
N ILE A 409 -3.10 -5.75 -5.02
CA ILE A 409 -4.46 -5.48 -4.49
C ILE A 409 -4.48 -4.22 -3.64
N PHE A 410 -3.43 -4.01 -2.85
CA PHE A 410 -3.25 -2.74 -2.13
C PHE A 410 -3.20 -1.56 -3.10
N ALA A 411 -2.49 -1.69 -4.24
CA ALA A 411 -2.43 -0.65 -5.27
C ALA A 411 -3.79 -0.43 -5.96
N VAL A 412 -4.54 -1.51 -6.24
CA VAL A 412 -5.92 -1.46 -6.78
C VAL A 412 -6.82 -0.59 -5.91
N ALA A 413 -6.69 -0.69 -4.60
CA ALA A 413 -7.43 0.16 -3.68
C ALA A 413 -6.87 1.59 -3.61
N ARG A 414 -5.56 1.71 -3.40
CA ARG A 414 -4.90 2.98 -3.09
C ARG A 414 -4.88 3.98 -4.24
N ILE A 415 -5.07 3.54 -5.48
CA ILE A 415 -5.15 4.45 -6.62
C ILE A 415 -6.27 5.48 -6.47
N ALA A 416 -7.35 5.15 -5.75
CA ALA A 416 -8.42 6.09 -5.42
C ALA A 416 -7.90 7.28 -4.59
N GLY A 417 -7.16 6.98 -3.52
CA GLY A 417 -6.52 8.00 -2.68
C GLY A 417 -5.46 8.81 -3.44
N TRP A 418 -4.58 8.15 -4.20
CA TRP A 418 -3.60 8.88 -5.02
C TRP A 418 -4.27 9.83 -6.01
N SER A 419 -5.34 9.39 -6.66
CA SER A 419 -6.10 10.21 -7.61
C SER A 419 -6.75 11.41 -6.93
N ALA A 420 -7.34 11.22 -5.74
CA ALA A 420 -7.94 12.30 -4.97
C ALA A 420 -6.88 13.35 -4.55
N HIS A 421 -5.73 12.91 -4.04
CA HIS A 421 -4.63 13.81 -3.68
C HIS A 421 -4.00 14.49 -4.89
N ARG A 422 -3.91 13.82 -6.06
CA ARG A 422 -3.47 14.47 -7.29
C ARG A 422 -4.41 15.59 -7.72
N ILE A 423 -5.73 15.35 -7.70
CA ILE A 423 -6.74 16.35 -8.03
C ILE A 423 -6.66 17.53 -7.06
N GLU A 424 -6.54 17.24 -5.77
CA GLU A 424 -6.39 18.28 -4.72
C GLU A 424 -5.12 19.15 -4.96
N GLU A 425 -3.98 18.51 -5.28
CA GLU A 425 -2.73 19.21 -5.57
C GLU A 425 -2.86 20.14 -6.79
N ILE A 426 -3.54 19.69 -7.85
CA ILE A 426 -3.80 20.49 -9.05
C ILE A 426 -4.74 21.65 -8.76
N GLN A 427 -5.81 21.43 -7.99
CA GLN A 427 -6.80 22.46 -7.64
C GLN A 427 -6.22 23.56 -6.77
N ASN A 428 -5.32 23.18 -5.85
CA ASN A 428 -4.68 24.12 -4.93
C ASN A 428 -3.36 24.69 -5.50
N ALA A 429 -3.06 24.39 -6.73
CA ALA A 429 -1.90 24.72 -7.57
C ALA A 429 -0.84 25.55 -6.85
N GLY A 430 -0.06 24.84 -6.06
CA GLY A 430 0.95 25.43 -5.22
C GLY A 430 2.23 25.71 -5.99
N LYS A 431 3.31 25.77 -5.26
CA LYS A 431 4.67 25.79 -5.77
C LYS A 431 5.15 24.36 -5.89
N ILE A 432 6.05 24.11 -6.83
CA ILE A 432 6.77 22.83 -6.91
C ILE A 432 7.37 22.47 -5.53
N ILE A 433 7.11 21.28 -5.06
CA ILE A 433 7.61 20.78 -3.78
C ILE A 433 9.12 20.57 -3.90
N ARG A 434 9.88 21.43 -3.24
CA ARG A 434 11.35 21.47 -3.32
C ARG A 434 11.95 21.70 -1.94
N PRO A 435 12.17 20.65 -1.15
CA PRO A 435 12.84 20.78 0.13
C PRO A 435 14.31 21.20 -0.04
N ALA A 436 14.88 21.86 0.98
CA ALA A 436 16.29 22.20 1.02
C ALA A 436 17.15 21.01 1.48
N TYR A 437 18.37 20.93 0.94
CA TYR A 437 19.40 19.99 1.39
C TYR A 437 20.67 20.77 1.79
N ILE A 438 21.29 20.36 2.89
CA ILE A 438 22.54 20.95 3.38
C ILE A 438 23.70 20.18 2.78
N ASN A 439 24.58 20.87 2.07
CA ASN A 439 25.85 20.28 1.63
C ASN A 439 26.83 20.21 2.79
N VAL A 440 27.33 19.01 3.08
CA VAL A 440 28.32 18.74 4.13
C VAL A 440 29.69 18.35 3.56
N LYS A 441 29.89 18.53 2.25
CA LYS A 441 31.17 18.27 1.58
C LYS A 441 31.98 19.57 1.50
N ASP A 442 33.25 19.50 1.90
CA ASP A 442 34.18 20.60 1.73
C ASP A 442 34.39 20.95 0.23
N GLU A 443 34.63 22.20 -0.04
CA GLU A 443 35.00 22.64 -1.38
C GLU A 443 36.36 22.09 -1.77
N VAL A 444 36.44 21.49 -2.95
CA VAL A 444 37.66 20.93 -3.51
C VAL A 444 37.98 21.64 -4.82
N LYS A 445 39.20 22.13 -4.94
CA LYS A 445 39.65 22.71 -6.21
C LYS A 445 39.74 21.64 -7.29
N TYR A 446 39.22 21.97 -8.47
CA TYR A 446 39.38 21.10 -9.63
C TYR A 446 40.86 20.99 -9.99
N LYS A 447 41.35 19.79 -10.20
CA LYS A 447 42.69 19.52 -10.75
C LYS A 447 42.50 18.89 -12.13
N PRO A 448 43.26 19.32 -13.13
CA PRO A 448 43.31 18.67 -14.45
C PRO A 448 43.66 17.19 -14.31
N ILE A 449 43.29 16.36 -15.30
CA ILE A 449 43.49 14.89 -15.22
C ILE A 449 44.97 14.51 -15.06
N ASP A 450 45.85 15.31 -15.66
CA ASP A 450 47.30 15.09 -15.62
C ASP A 450 47.95 15.47 -14.26
N GLU A 451 47.19 16.11 -13.36
CA GLU A 451 47.63 16.54 -12.01
C GLU A 451 47.00 15.73 -10.86
N ARG A 452 46.28 14.66 -11.18
CA ARG A 452 45.56 13.83 -10.20
C ARG A 452 46.36 12.63 -9.71
#